data_a07caf3cbb90b3c03923754be855fa67
#
_entry.id   a07caf3cbb90b3c03923754be855fa67
#
_cell.length_a   1.000
_cell.length_b   1.000
_cell.length_c   1.000
_cell.angle_alpha   90.00
_cell.angle_beta   90.00
_cell.angle_gamma   90.00
#
_symmetry.space_group_name_H-M   'P 1'
#
loop_
_entity.id
_entity.type
_entity.pdbx_description
1 polymer ?
#
loop_
_entity_poly.entity_id
_entity_poly.type
_entity_poly.pdbx_seq_one_letter_code
_entity_poly.pdbx_strand_id
1 'polypeptide(L)'
;MGDDYKTLKSYQKLMARLTATWPDFQSFRNSQFRGGNETEQAVITVLARLFVDVLGWEPGDLKYQVGFADIVLCRHIAKYLVMETKPPGTLNPQHAAFHAAMNQARRYADEQSVNRIAVSDGRLLYVANIVDGTVQDRTFLTLDPASAPESLWWISEHGIYRDHHEPADWSEEITAPRPGDEASLEPLLHPQHRLPWHCFAYVPDANKPSTWKLPYRLKDGAIDTKRLPKAIQAMLTNYRGMKVKGIPESAARSVLATLAAAARQAGKLPTNGNPAPGIYADLARYLQPHSPH
;
A
#
# COMPACT_ATOMS: atom_id res chain seq x y z
N MET A 1 15.42 26.68 5.13
CA MET A 1 16.49 25.67 4.89
C MET A 1 16.11 24.83 3.69
N GLY A 2 15.90 25.48 2.50
CA GLY A 2 15.17 24.82 1.41
C GLY A 2 16.01 24.12 0.35
N ASP A 3 17.18 24.58 -0.03
CA ASP A 3 17.82 24.15 -1.29
C ASP A 3 19.23 23.54 -1.15
N ASP A 4 19.64 23.16 0.05
CA ASP A 4 20.99 22.66 0.31
C ASP A 4 21.27 21.32 -0.39
N TYR A 5 20.23 20.51 -0.63
CA TYR A 5 20.38 19.23 -1.33
C TYR A 5 20.81 19.37 -2.79
N LYS A 6 20.50 20.49 -3.46
CA LYS A 6 20.87 20.75 -4.86
C LYS A 6 22.38 20.90 -5.05
N THR A 7 23.11 21.23 -3.99
CA THR A 7 24.57 21.33 -3.98
C THR A 7 25.27 19.97 -3.87
N LEU A 8 24.52 18.91 -3.54
CA LEU A 8 25.08 17.58 -3.37
C LEU A 8 25.56 16.98 -4.70
N LYS A 9 26.72 16.36 -4.68
CA LYS A 9 27.25 15.63 -5.85
C LYS A 9 26.31 14.52 -6.33
N SER A 10 25.60 13.86 -5.41
CA SER A 10 24.61 12.83 -5.73
C SER A 10 23.40 13.40 -6.47
N TYR A 11 22.91 14.58 -6.05
CA TYR A 11 21.85 15.27 -6.76
C TYR A 11 22.29 15.67 -8.17
N GLN A 12 23.45 16.30 -8.31
CA GLN A 12 23.98 16.72 -9.61
C GLN A 12 24.19 15.53 -10.56
N LYS A 13 24.68 14.40 -10.03
CA LYS A 13 24.80 13.15 -10.81
C LYS A 13 23.44 12.62 -11.25
N LEU A 14 22.43 12.67 -10.37
CA LEU A 14 21.09 12.24 -10.76
C LEU A 14 20.52 13.16 -11.85
N MET A 15 20.63 14.49 -11.70
CA MET A 15 20.12 15.41 -12.70
C MET A 15 20.77 15.18 -14.08
N ALA A 16 22.08 14.94 -14.12
CA ALA A 16 22.76 14.56 -15.35
C ALA A 16 22.25 13.22 -15.93
N ARG A 17 22.02 12.22 -15.06
CA ARG A 17 21.43 10.92 -15.46
C ARG A 17 20.00 11.09 -15.99
N LEU A 18 19.16 11.85 -15.30
CA LEU A 18 17.78 12.15 -15.74
C LEU A 18 17.78 12.76 -17.15
N THR A 19 18.65 13.75 -17.39
CA THR A 19 18.75 14.38 -18.71
C THR A 19 19.18 13.38 -19.78
N ALA A 20 20.13 12.51 -19.47
CA ALA A 20 20.66 11.54 -20.43
C ALA A 20 19.71 10.38 -20.73
N THR A 21 18.98 9.87 -19.72
CA THR A 21 18.20 8.62 -19.84
C THR A 21 16.71 8.87 -20.09
N TRP A 22 16.20 10.07 -19.83
CA TRP A 22 14.79 10.38 -19.94
C TRP A 22 14.16 10.15 -21.32
N PRO A 23 14.81 10.55 -22.44
CA PRO A 23 14.27 10.30 -23.77
C PRO A 23 14.07 8.79 -24.07
N ASP A 24 15.04 7.98 -23.64
CA ASP A 24 14.98 6.51 -23.82
C ASP A 24 13.90 5.90 -22.93
N PHE A 25 13.77 6.38 -21.70
CA PHE A 25 12.68 5.98 -20.80
C PHE A 25 11.31 6.32 -21.41
N GLN A 26 11.12 7.52 -21.96
CA GLN A 26 9.88 7.94 -22.61
C GLN A 26 9.54 7.04 -23.81
N SER A 27 10.55 6.77 -24.65
CA SER A 27 10.39 5.88 -25.80
C SER A 27 9.99 4.47 -25.37
N PHE A 28 10.65 3.94 -24.34
CA PHE A 28 10.32 2.63 -23.77
C PHE A 28 8.90 2.61 -23.20
N ARG A 29 8.52 3.56 -22.33
CA ARG A 29 7.19 3.66 -21.74
C ARG A 29 6.11 3.71 -22.82
N ASN A 30 6.29 4.56 -23.83
CA ASN A 30 5.36 4.69 -24.93
C ASN A 30 5.23 3.38 -25.75
N SER A 31 6.30 2.59 -25.85
CA SER A 31 6.26 1.29 -26.50
C SER A 31 5.44 0.27 -25.71
N GLN A 32 5.53 0.32 -24.37
CA GLN A 32 4.80 -0.59 -23.47
C GLN A 32 3.28 -0.35 -23.51
N PHE A 33 2.85 0.89 -23.74
CA PHE A 33 1.43 1.27 -23.75
C PHE A 33 0.83 1.35 -25.17
N ARG A 34 1.58 0.94 -26.21
CA ARG A 34 1.06 0.83 -27.57
C ARG A 34 0.34 -0.50 -27.80
N GLY A 35 -0.70 -0.46 -28.63
CA GLY A 35 -1.31 -1.69 -29.17
C GLY A 35 -2.26 -2.42 -28.21
N GLY A 36 -2.85 -1.72 -27.21
CA GLY A 36 -3.85 -2.31 -26.31
C GLY A 36 -3.27 -3.15 -25.17
N ASN A 37 -1.97 -3.08 -24.93
CA ASN A 37 -1.30 -3.75 -23.80
C ASN A 37 -1.34 -2.89 -22.53
N GLU A 38 -2.52 -2.37 -22.20
CA GLU A 38 -2.75 -1.48 -21.06
C GLU A 38 -3.00 -2.28 -19.78
N THR A 39 -2.01 -3.07 -19.36
CA THR A 39 -2.08 -3.93 -18.18
C THR A 39 -1.28 -3.37 -17.00
N GLU A 40 -1.65 -3.75 -15.77
CA GLU A 40 -0.85 -3.45 -14.57
C GLU A 40 0.58 -4.00 -14.70
N GLN A 41 0.76 -5.16 -15.33
CA GLN A 41 2.08 -5.73 -15.57
C GLN A 41 2.96 -4.83 -16.46
N ALA A 42 2.38 -4.16 -17.47
CA ALA A 42 3.09 -3.20 -18.29
C ALA A 42 3.52 -1.98 -17.45
N VAL A 43 2.67 -1.53 -16.53
CA VAL A 43 2.99 -0.46 -15.58
C VAL A 43 4.14 -0.86 -14.67
N ILE A 44 4.11 -2.05 -14.08
CA ILE A 44 5.20 -2.59 -13.24
C ILE A 44 6.53 -2.58 -14.03
N THR A 45 6.49 -3.01 -15.29
CA THR A 45 7.67 -3.02 -16.17
C THR A 45 8.22 -1.62 -16.44
N VAL A 46 7.34 -0.64 -16.67
CA VAL A 46 7.71 0.77 -16.86
C VAL A 46 8.32 1.35 -15.57
N LEU A 47 7.72 1.08 -14.43
CA LEU A 47 8.24 1.55 -13.14
C LEU A 47 9.58 0.90 -12.77
N ALA A 48 9.74 -0.39 -13.05
CA ALA A 48 11.03 -1.06 -12.88
C ALA A 48 12.13 -0.35 -13.68
N ARG A 49 11.86 0.01 -14.94
CA ARG A 49 12.77 0.77 -15.79
C ARG A 49 13.06 2.16 -15.21
N LEU A 50 12.03 2.87 -14.72
CA LEU A 50 12.19 4.16 -14.06
C LEU A 50 13.12 4.07 -12.86
N PHE A 51 12.88 3.13 -11.96
CA PHE A 51 13.64 3.02 -10.72
C PHE A 51 15.10 2.59 -10.99
N VAL A 52 15.31 1.61 -11.84
CA VAL A 52 16.65 1.06 -12.10
C VAL A 52 17.48 1.99 -12.99
N ASP A 53 17.00 2.27 -14.20
CA ASP A 53 17.83 2.93 -15.22
C ASP A 53 17.89 4.44 -15.02
N VAL A 54 16.81 5.05 -14.50
CA VAL A 54 16.71 6.49 -14.35
C VAL A 54 17.06 6.94 -12.94
N LEU A 55 16.51 6.29 -11.90
CA LEU A 55 16.64 6.72 -10.50
C LEU A 55 17.80 6.08 -9.73
N GLY A 56 18.49 5.10 -10.32
CA GLY A 56 19.74 4.54 -9.82
C GLY A 56 19.60 3.37 -8.84
N TRP A 57 18.40 2.84 -8.65
CA TRP A 57 18.20 1.67 -7.81
C TRP A 57 18.79 0.40 -8.45
N GLU A 58 19.28 -0.51 -7.62
CA GLU A 58 19.68 -1.83 -8.11
C GLU A 58 18.45 -2.68 -8.44
N PRO A 59 18.51 -3.55 -9.47
CA PRO A 59 17.37 -4.45 -9.76
C PRO A 59 16.95 -5.28 -8.56
N GLY A 60 17.90 -5.65 -7.70
CA GLY A 60 17.65 -6.41 -6.48
C GLY A 60 16.95 -5.61 -5.35
N ASP A 61 16.90 -4.29 -5.44
CA ASP A 61 16.22 -3.42 -4.48
C ASP A 61 14.70 -3.37 -4.72
N LEU A 62 14.24 -3.76 -5.91
CA LEU A 62 12.82 -3.87 -6.25
C LEU A 62 12.32 -5.28 -5.93
N LYS A 63 11.39 -5.37 -4.99
CA LYS A 63 10.70 -6.62 -4.67
C LYS A 63 9.28 -6.56 -5.19
N TYR A 64 8.88 -7.57 -5.93
CA TYR A 64 7.58 -7.66 -6.58
C TYR A 64 6.66 -8.58 -5.80
N GLN A 65 5.38 -8.24 -5.74
CA GLN A 65 4.33 -9.06 -5.11
C GLN A 65 4.68 -9.48 -3.66
N VAL A 66 5.17 -8.52 -2.86
CA VAL A 66 5.48 -8.76 -1.44
C VAL A 66 4.19 -8.64 -0.63
N GLY A 67 3.64 -9.77 -0.24
CA GLY A 67 2.28 -9.80 0.31
C GLY A 67 1.27 -9.43 -0.78
N PHE A 68 0.63 -8.27 -0.62
CA PHE A 68 -0.33 -7.74 -1.59
C PHE A 68 0.18 -6.49 -2.33
N ALA A 69 1.37 -5.99 -1.97
CA ALA A 69 1.97 -4.84 -2.64
C ALA A 69 2.58 -5.24 -3.98
N ASP A 70 2.34 -4.46 -5.02
CA ASP A 70 2.87 -4.74 -6.36
C ASP A 70 4.38 -4.58 -6.40
N ILE A 71 4.90 -3.49 -5.80
CA ILE A 71 6.33 -3.20 -5.72
C ILE A 71 6.65 -2.70 -4.30
N VAL A 72 7.73 -3.22 -3.72
CA VAL A 72 8.34 -2.69 -2.50
C VAL A 72 9.79 -2.35 -2.79
N LEU A 73 10.17 -1.08 -2.59
CA LEU A 73 11.57 -0.68 -2.66
C LEU A 73 12.27 -1.01 -1.34
N CYS A 74 13.33 -1.80 -1.45
CA CYS A 74 14.13 -2.24 -0.32
C CYS A 74 15.61 -2.00 -0.64
N ARG A 75 16.44 -1.77 0.38
CA ARG A 75 17.88 -1.92 0.26
C ARG A 75 18.38 -2.64 1.50
N HIS A 76 19.10 -3.75 1.28
CA HIS A 76 19.43 -4.69 2.34
C HIS A 76 18.16 -5.22 3.05
N ILE A 77 18.00 -4.90 4.33
CA ILE A 77 16.86 -5.29 5.14
C ILE A 77 15.80 -4.17 5.30
N ALA A 78 16.15 -2.95 4.91
CA ALA A 78 15.27 -1.79 5.07
C ALA A 78 14.32 -1.65 3.87
N LYS A 79 13.05 -1.40 4.17
CA LYS A 79 12.00 -1.08 3.19
C LYS A 79 11.73 0.41 3.22
N TYR A 80 11.63 1.03 2.05
CA TYR A 80 11.54 2.49 1.92
C TYR A 80 10.24 2.98 1.33
N LEU A 81 9.63 2.18 0.44
CA LEU A 81 8.44 2.59 -0.28
C LEU A 81 7.61 1.36 -0.62
N VAL A 82 6.31 1.45 -0.40
CA VAL A 82 5.32 0.49 -0.92
C VAL A 82 4.55 1.15 -2.05
N MET A 83 4.43 0.46 -3.17
CA MET A 83 3.76 0.98 -4.36
C MET A 83 2.63 0.06 -4.80
N GLU A 84 1.50 0.69 -5.10
CA GLU A 84 0.35 0.10 -5.75
C GLU A 84 0.28 0.57 -7.19
N THR A 85 0.02 -0.33 -8.12
CA THR A 85 -0.11 -0.03 -9.54
C THR A 85 -1.55 -0.19 -10.02
N LYS A 86 -1.88 0.52 -11.07
CA LYS A 86 -3.19 0.44 -11.76
C LYS A 86 -2.96 0.46 -13.27
N PRO A 87 -3.90 -0.06 -14.07
CA PRO A 87 -3.80 0.02 -15.52
C PRO A 87 -3.60 1.45 -16.03
N PRO A 88 -2.88 1.67 -17.15
CA PRO A 88 -2.58 2.99 -17.67
C PRO A 88 -3.81 3.87 -17.87
N GLY A 89 -3.73 5.12 -17.43
CA GLY A 89 -4.79 6.12 -17.59
C GLY A 89 -6.00 5.94 -16.66
N THR A 90 -5.92 5.03 -15.67
CA THR A 90 -7.01 4.82 -14.70
C THR A 90 -6.91 5.71 -13.47
N LEU A 91 -5.72 6.23 -13.16
CA LEU A 91 -5.53 7.12 -12.03
C LEU A 91 -5.78 8.56 -12.45
N ASN A 92 -6.79 9.15 -11.82
CA ASN A 92 -7.05 10.58 -11.86
C ASN A 92 -7.24 11.03 -10.40
N PRO A 93 -6.47 12.04 -9.93
CA PRO A 93 -6.54 12.51 -8.53
C PRO A 93 -7.93 12.93 -8.07
N GLN A 94 -8.79 13.32 -9.00
CA GLN A 94 -10.17 13.74 -8.73
C GLN A 94 -11.16 12.56 -8.68
N HIS A 95 -10.71 11.33 -8.94
CA HIS A 95 -11.59 10.17 -9.05
C HIS A 95 -11.46 9.21 -7.85
N ALA A 96 -12.55 8.55 -7.52
CA ALA A 96 -12.61 7.54 -6.47
C ALA A 96 -11.56 6.42 -6.63
N ALA A 97 -11.18 6.08 -7.87
CA ALA A 97 -10.16 5.09 -8.17
C ALA A 97 -8.78 5.45 -7.60
N PHE A 98 -8.41 6.74 -7.64
CA PHE A 98 -7.15 7.22 -7.04
C PHE A 98 -7.16 7.04 -5.53
N HIS A 99 -8.23 7.46 -4.85
CA HIS A 99 -8.37 7.31 -3.41
C HIS A 99 -8.41 5.84 -2.97
N ALA A 100 -9.02 4.99 -3.78
CA ALA A 100 -9.01 3.54 -3.55
C ALA A 100 -7.60 2.96 -3.63
N ALA A 101 -6.81 3.33 -4.63
CA ALA A 101 -5.42 2.90 -4.79
C ALA A 101 -4.55 3.41 -3.63
N MET A 102 -4.73 4.67 -3.20
CA MET A 102 -4.07 5.25 -2.04
C MET A 102 -4.36 4.48 -0.75
N ASN A 103 -5.64 4.17 -0.50
CA ASN A 103 -6.04 3.39 0.67
C ASN A 103 -5.47 1.97 0.63
N GLN A 104 -5.34 1.40 -0.55
CA GLN A 104 -4.72 0.09 -0.76
C GLN A 104 -3.22 0.14 -0.46
N ALA A 105 -2.49 1.12 -1.01
CA ALA A 105 -1.08 1.33 -0.74
C ALA A 105 -0.80 1.57 0.77
N ARG A 106 -1.64 2.38 1.45
CA ARG A 106 -1.53 2.61 2.90
C ARG A 106 -1.65 1.32 3.71
N ARG A 107 -2.63 0.49 3.40
CA ARG A 107 -2.80 -0.80 4.07
C ARG A 107 -1.56 -1.68 3.92
N TYR A 108 -0.99 -1.75 2.72
CA TYR A 108 0.20 -2.56 2.48
C TYR A 108 1.45 -1.96 3.15
N ALA A 109 1.52 -0.63 3.23
CA ALA A 109 2.58 0.04 3.96
C ALA A 109 2.53 -0.27 5.46
N ASP A 110 1.34 -0.26 6.06
CA ASP A 110 1.14 -0.66 7.47
C ASP A 110 1.56 -2.12 7.69
N GLU A 111 1.17 -3.04 6.80
CA GLU A 111 1.56 -4.45 6.87
C GLU A 111 3.07 -4.66 6.75
N GLN A 112 3.74 -3.84 5.95
CA GLN A 112 5.18 -3.89 5.69
C GLN A 112 6.01 -3.03 6.67
N SER A 113 5.36 -2.27 7.57
CA SER A 113 5.99 -1.30 8.48
C SER A 113 6.80 -0.23 7.72
N VAL A 114 6.22 0.31 6.66
CA VAL A 114 6.79 1.35 5.79
C VAL A 114 5.92 2.59 5.89
N ASN A 115 6.55 3.76 6.06
CA ASN A 115 5.84 5.03 6.21
C ASN A 115 5.73 5.82 4.89
N ARG A 116 6.19 5.27 3.77
CA ARG A 116 6.10 5.93 2.46
C ARG A 116 5.35 5.06 1.48
N ILE A 117 4.40 5.68 0.80
CA ILE A 117 3.55 5.02 -0.19
C ILE A 117 3.67 5.67 -1.54
N ALA A 118 3.41 4.90 -2.59
CA ALA A 118 3.21 5.41 -3.92
C ALA A 118 2.02 4.73 -4.60
N VAL A 119 1.40 5.43 -5.55
CA VAL A 119 0.46 4.86 -6.50
C VAL A 119 0.82 5.33 -7.90
N SER A 120 0.73 4.44 -8.88
CA SER A 120 1.07 4.78 -10.26
C SER A 120 0.25 3.97 -11.26
N ASP A 121 -0.04 4.60 -12.39
CA ASP A 121 -0.57 3.94 -13.59
C ASP A 121 0.40 4.05 -14.78
N GLY A 122 1.67 4.37 -14.52
CA GLY A 122 2.71 4.53 -15.51
C GLY A 122 2.65 5.84 -16.31
N ARG A 123 1.59 6.64 -16.14
CA ARG A 123 1.48 8.01 -16.64
C ARG A 123 1.60 9.01 -15.50
N LEU A 124 1.04 8.63 -14.40
CA LEU A 124 1.03 9.37 -13.15
C LEU A 124 1.78 8.59 -12.09
N LEU A 125 2.56 9.29 -11.27
CA LEU A 125 3.21 8.75 -10.09
C LEU A 125 2.97 9.70 -8.92
N TYR A 126 2.29 9.22 -7.91
CA TYR A 126 2.04 9.92 -6.66
C TYR A 126 2.82 9.23 -5.55
N VAL A 127 3.51 10.02 -4.73
CA VAL A 127 4.27 9.53 -3.57
C VAL A 127 3.91 10.37 -2.36
N ALA A 128 3.79 9.76 -1.20
CA ALA A 128 3.53 10.47 0.04
C ALA A 128 4.10 9.74 1.26
N ASN A 129 4.40 10.49 2.32
CA ASN A 129 4.70 9.94 3.63
C ASN A 129 3.41 9.77 4.45
N ILE A 130 3.41 8.78 5.32
CA ILE A 130 2.36 8.58 6.34
C ILE A 130 3.00 8.86 7.69
N VAL A 131 2.54 9.93 8.35
CA VAL A 131 3.00 10.32 9.68
C VAL A 131 1.76 10.37 10.58
N ASP A 132 1.78 9.60 11.67
CA ASP A 132 0.66 9.49 12.62
C ASP A 132 -0.69 9.20 11.93
N GLY A 133 -0.67 8.36 10.91
CA GLY A 133 -1.86 7.98 10.13
C GLY A 133 -2.35 9.06 9.16
N THR A 134 -1.67 10.21 9.06
CA THR A 134 -1.98 11.27 8.09
C THR A 134 -1.02 11.27 6.92
N VAL A 135 -1.52 11.66 5.75
CA VAL A 135 -0.73 11.77 4.53
C VAL A 135 -0.04 13.13 4.51
N GLN A 136 1.28 13.13 4.46
CA GLN A 136 2.15 14.30 4.43
C GLN A 136 3.17 14.21 3.29
N ASP A 137 3.92 15.29 3.04
CA ASP A 137 5.04 15.37 2.08
C ASP A 137 4.68 14.69 0.73
N ARG A 138 3.63 15.20 0.12
CA ARG A 138 3.09 14.64 -1.12
C ARG A 138 3.93 15.09 -2.30
N THR A 139 4.22 14.18 -3.20
CA THR A 139 4.83 14.47 -4.50
C THR A 139 3.97 13.87 -5.60
N PHE A 140 3.56 14.70 -6.53
CA PHE A 140 2.74 14.30 -7.65
C PHE A 140 3.50 14.56 -8.96
N LEU A 141 3.65 13.54 -9.77
CA LEU A 141 4.44 13.57 -10.98
C LEU A 141 3.64 13.04 -12.16
N THR A 142 3.69 13.74 -13.26
CA THR A 142 3.35 13.15 -14.55
C THR A 142 4.62 12.59 -15.18
N LEU A 143 4.55 11.39 -15.72
CA LEU A 143 5.67 10.73 -16.40
C LEU A 143 5.67 11.01 -17.92
N ASP A 144 4.82 11.95 -18.37
CA ASP A 144 4.66 12.34 -19.78
C ASP A 144 5.55 13.50 -20.27
N PRO A 145 6.09 14.41 -19.41
CA PRO A 145 6.74 15.61 -19.91
C PRO A 145 8.02 15.30 -20.70
N ALA A 146 8.34 16.19 -21.62
CA ALA A 146 9.55 16.07 -22.45
C ALA A 146 10.86 16.10 -21.64
N SER A 147 10.82 16.72 -20.46
CA SER A 147 11.94 16.76 -19.50
C SER A 147 11.57 16.03 -18.22
N ALA A 148 12.53 15.35 -17.62
CA ALA A 148 12.33 14.66 -16.34
C ALA A 148 11.98 15.64 -15.23
N PRO A 149 10.95 15.37 -14.41
CA PRO A 149 10.64 16.18 -13.24
C PRO A 149 11.78 16.13 -12.21
N GLU A 150 12.21 17.29 -11.71
CA GLU A 150 13.28 17.39 -10.69
C GLU A 150 12.91 16.65 -9.41
N SER A 151 11.64 16.64 -9.05
CA SER A 151 11.10 15.97 -7.86
C SER A 151 11.26 14.44 -7.86
N LEU A 152 11.65 13.83 -8.98
CA LEU A 152 12.11 12.43 -9.02
C LEU A 152 13.32 12.18 -8.10
N TRP A 153 14.06 13.24 -7.73
CA TRP A 153 15.11 13.16 -6.74
C TRP A 153 14.65 12.48 -5.45
N TRP A 154 13.46 12.82 -4.95
CA TRP A 154 12.96 12.35 -3.65
C TRP A 154 12.65 10.86 -3.58
N ILE A 155 12.59 10.19 -4.71
CA ILE A 155 12.39 8.74 -4.81
C ILE A 155 13.59 8.02 -5.44
N SER A 156 14.67 8.74 -5.70
CA SER A 156 15.93 8.16 -6.18
C SER A 156 16.67 7.43 -5.04
N GLU A 157 17.67 6.63 -5.42
CA GLU A 157 18.50 5.88 -4.47
C GLU A 157 19.20 6.74 -3.41
N HIS A 158 19.39 8.03 -3.67
CA HIS A 158 20.06 8.95 -2.74
C HIS A 158 19.11 9.97 -2.09
N GLY A 159 17.98 10.26 -2.72
CA GLY A 159 17.01 11.23 -2.21
C GLY A 159 16.04 10.63 -1.20
N ILE A 160 15.74 9.33 -1.31
CA ILE A 160 14.70 8.67 -0.50
C ILE A 160 14.98 8.68 1.00
N TYR A 161 16.22 8.85 1.42
CA TYR A 161 16.62 8.91 2.83
C TYR A 161 16.47 10.29 3.45
N ARG A 162 16.10 11.31 2.67
CA ARG A 162 16.08 12.69 3.11
C ARG A 162 14.68 13.11 3.47
N ASP A 163 14.61 14.00 4.45
CA ASP A 163 13.34 14.65 4.79
C ASP A 163 12.92 15.55 3.64
N HIS A 164 11.71 15.34 3.18
CA HIS A 164 11.12 16.10 2.11
C HIS A 164 10.26 17.18 2.73
N HIS A 165 10.77 18.40 2.70
CA HIS A 165 10.05 19.60 3.16
C HIS A 165 9.80 20.54 1.99
N GLU A 166 9.27 20.03 0.88
CA GLU A 166 8.82 20.95 -0.15
C GLU A 166 7.55 21.66 0.33
N PRO A 167 7.53 23.00 0.28
CA PRO A 167 6.28 23.69 0.19
C PRO A 167 5.61 23.14 -1.08
N ALA A 168 4.42 22.59 -0.92
CA ALA A 168 3.66 22.05 -2.02
C ALA A 168 3.48 23.16 -3.08
N ASP A 169 4.31 23.15 -4.11
CA ASP A 169 4.07 23.88 -5.34
C ASP A 169 3.06 23.11 -6.19
N TRP A 170 2.05 22.69 -5.48
CA TRP A 170 0.89 22.01 -5.99
C TRP A 170 -0.08 23.10 -6.33
N SER A 171 -0.52 23.15 -7.53
CA SER A 171 -1.78 23.84 -7.73
C SER A 171 -2.77 23.19 -6.76
N GLU A 172 -3.29 23.93 -5.79
CA GLU A 172 -4.32 23.47 -4.84
C GLU A 172 -5.49 22.79 -5.55
N GLU A 173 -5.65 23.02 -6.84
CA GLU A 173 -6.60 22.36 -7.74
C GLU A 173 -6.44 20.84 -7.85
N ILE A 174 -5.24 20.29 -7.63
CA ILE A 174 -5.00 18.84 -7.79
C ILE A 174 -5.16 18.10 -6.46
N THR A 175 -5.03 18.78 -5.33
CA THR A 175 -4.92 18.14 -4.00
C THR A 175 -6.08 18.42 -3.07
N ALA A 176 -6.80 19.49 -3.23
CA ALA A 176 -8.02 19.74 -2.47
C ALA A 176 -9.21 19.07 -3.18
N PRO A 177 -9.95 18.17 -2.51
CA PRO A 177 -11.28 17.85 -2.98
C PRO A 177 -12.05 19.16 -3.16
N ARG A 178 -12.68 19.38 -4.30
CA ARG A 178 -13.52 20.55 -4.47
C ARG A 178 -14.62 20.53 -3.40
N PRO A 179 -15.06 21.69 -2.86
CA PRO A 179 -16.25 21.72 -2.04
C PRO A 179 -17.41 21.08 -2.81
N GLY A 180 -17.88 19.93 -2.35
CA GLY A 180 -18.85 19.07 -3.05
C GLY A 180 -18.30 17.68 -3.38
N ASP A 181 -16.99 17.49 -3.58
CA ASP A 181 -16.36 16.18 -3.74
C ASP A 181 -16.16 15.47 -2.39
N GLU A 182 -16.27 16.20 -1.29
CA GLU A 182 -16.25 15.62 0.07
C GLU A 182 -17.38 14.60 0.29
N ALA A 183 -18.49 14.72 -0.42
CA ALA A 183 -19.57 13.74 -0.40
C ALA A 183 -19.19 12.39 -1.04
N SER A 184 -18.17 12.36 -1.91
CA SER A 184 -17.65 11.14 -2.53
C SER A 184 -16.47 10.54 -1.76
N LEU A 185 -15.94 11.24 -0.74
CA LEU A 185 -14.87 10.80 0.13
C LEU A 185 -15.37 10.04 1.37
N GLU A 186 -16.67 9.84 1.51
CA GLU A 186 -17.13 8.91 2.55
C GLU A 186 -16.47 7.55 2.31
N PRO A 187 -15.74 7.03 3.30
CA PRO A 187 -15.12 5.72 3.16
C PRO A 187 -16.23 4.72 2.81
N LEU A 188 -15.99 3.90 1.78
CA LEU A 188 -16.92 2.83 1.45
C LEU A 188 -17.22 2.05 2.72
N LEU A 189 -18.51 1.91 3.03
CA LEU A 189 -18.97 1.22 4.23
C LEU A 189 -19.59 -0.12 3.86
N HIS A 190 -19.29 -1.15 4.64
CA HIS A 190 -19.95 -2.44 4.48
C HIS A 190 -21.48 -2.28 4.61
N PRO A 191 -22.30 -2.80 3.68
CA PRO A 191 -23.73 -2.52 3.63
C PRO A 191 -24.48 -2.87 4.93
N GLN A 192 -24.13 -3.99 5.58
CA GLN A 192 -24.78 -4.44 6.83
C GLN A 192 -24.13 -3.88 8.09
N HIS A 193 -22.79 -3.78 8.12
CA HIS A 193 -22.06 -3.41 9.34
C HIS A 193 -21.82 -1.91 9.47
N ARG A 194 -21.96 -1.15 8.38
CA ARG A 194 -21.70 0.30 8.31
C ARG A 194 -20.29 0.65 8.82
N LEU A 195 -19.34 -0.24 8.58
CA LEU A 195 -17.94 -0.13 8.95
C LEU A 195 -17.06 -0.04 7.70
N PRO A 196 -15.97 0.73 7.74
CA PRO A 196 -14.98 0.77 6.68
C PRO A 196 -14.14 -0.52 6.63
N TRP A 197 -13.46 -0.74 5.52
CA TRP A 197 -12.72 -1.97 5.23
C TRP A 197 -11.70 -2.38 6.30
N HIS A 198 -10.98 -1.42 6.91
CA HIS A 198 -9.98 -1.69 7.94
C HIS A 198 -10.54 -2.32 9.22
N CYS A 199 -11.85 -2.35 9.35
CA CYS A 199 -12.53 -3.03 10.46
C CYS A 199 -12.69 -4.54 10.24
N PHE A 200 -12.32 -5.08 9.06
CA PHE A 200 -12.55 -6.46 8.67
C PHE A 200 -11.24 -7.25 8.55
N ALA A 201 -11.25 -8.51 8.97
CA ALA A 201 -10.07 -9.39 8.88
C ALA A 201 -9.86 -9.99 7.48
N TYR A 202 -10.89 -10.00 6.64
CA TYR A 202 -10.81 -10.45 5.26
C TYR A 202 -11.45 -9.42 4.33
N VAL A 203 -10.61 -8.85 3.45
CA VAL A 203 -10.98 -7.82 2.46
C VAL A 203 -10.37 -8.21 1.12
N PRO A 204 -11.06 -9.04 0.31
CA PRO A 204 -10.53 -9.48 -0.98
C PRO A 204 -10.49 -8.37 -2.03
N ASP A 205 -11.41 -7.41 -1.93
CA ASP A 205 -11.51 -6.25 -2.80
C ASP A 205 -12.02 -5.06 -1.98
N ALA A 206 -11.13 -4.06 -1.80
CA ALA A 206 -11.46 -2.86 -1.02
C ALA A 206 -12.58 -2.02 -1.65
N ASN A 207 -12.82 -2.16 -2.95
CA ASN A 207 -13.86 -1.43 -3.69
C ASN A 207 -15.22 -2.15 -3.69
N LYS A 208 -15.30 -3.37 -3.12
CA LYS A 208 -16.52 -4.17 -3.02
C LYS A 208 -16.88 -4.46 -1.57
N PRO A 209 -17.46 -3.51 -0.85
CA PRO A 209 -17.76 -3.65 0.58
C PRO A 209 -18.57 -4.90 0.95
N SER A 210 -19.44 -5.37 0.06
CA SER A 210 -20.22 -6.60 0.26
C SER A 210 -19.37 -7.87 0.37
N THR A 211 -18.13 -7.83 -0.07
CA THR A 211 -17.18 -8.97 -0.03
C THR A 211 -16.39 -9.04 1.28
N TRP A 212 -16.34 -7.98 2.07
CA TRP A 212 -15.59 -7.93 3.32
C TRP A 212 -16.22 -8.84 4.39
N LYS A 213 -15.38 -9.55 5.12
CA LYS A 213 -15.83 -10.54 6.10
C LYS A 213 -15.11 -10.36 7.43
N LEU A 214 -15.72 -10.83 8.49
CA LEU A 214 -15.15 -10.92 9.82
C LEU A 214 -14.77 -9.57 10.41
N PRO A 215 -15.77 -8.69 10.69
CA PRO A 215 -15.50 -7.44 11.39
C PRO A 215 -14.94 -7.72 12.79
N TYR A 216 -13.84 -7.05 13.15
CA TYR A 216 -13.16 -7.23 14.43
C TYR A 216 -12.64 -5.93 15.05
N ARG A 217 -12.78 -4.80 14.34
CA ARG A 217 -12.43 -3.45 14.83
C ARG A 217 -13.63 -2.52 14.81
N LEU A 218 -13.54 -1.47 15.61
CA LEU A 218 -14.41 -0.30 15.58
C LEU A 218 -13.97 0.69 14.50
N LYS A 219 -14.78 1.72 14.21
CA LYS A 219 -14.46 2.75 13.20
C LYS A 219 -13.16 3.51 13.48
N ASP A 220 -12.84 3.70 14.76
CA ASP A 220 -11.64 4.38 15.25
C ASP A 220 -10.38 3.48 15.24
N GLY A 221 -10.51 2.24 14.73
CA GLY A 221 -9.42 1.27 14.67
C GLY A 221 -9.21 0.46 15.95
N ALA A 222 -9.88 0.78 17.05
CA ALA A 222 -9.80 0.01 18.29
C ALA A 222 -10.35 -1.41 18.10
N ILE A 223 -9.82 -2.37 18.88
CA ILE A 223 -10.30 -3.75 18.83
C ILE A 223 -11.71 -3.84 19.40
N ASP A 224 -12.63 -4.38 18.61
CA ASP A 224 -13.99 -4.68 19.08
C ASP A 224 -14.00 -6.00 19.86
N THR A 225 -14.00 -5.89 21.18
CA THR A 225 -13.96 -7.04 22.10
C THR A 225 -15.18 -7.96 22.00
N LYS A 226 -16.28 -7.49 21.40
CA LYS A 226 -17.49 -8.28 21.17
C LYS A 226 -17.46 -9.02 19.83
N ARG A 227 -16.85 -8.42 18.81
CA ARG A 227 -16.77 -8.99 17.45
C ARG A 227 -15.54 -9.87 17.25
N LEU A 228 -14.41 -9.54 17.85
CA LEU A 228 -13.18 -10.31 17.71
C LEU A 228 -13.36 -11.80 18.03
N PRO A 229 -13.94 -12.22 19.19
CA PRO A 229 -14.12 -13.65 19.47
C PRO A 229 -15.06 -14.33 18.47
N LYS A 230 -16.07 -13.65 17.96
CA LYS A 230 -16.98 -14.18 16.94
C LYS A 230 -16.27 -14.39 15.60
N ALA A 231 -15.39 -13.46 15.20
CA ALA A 231 -14.58 -13.58 14.00
C ALA A 231 -13.61 -14.77 14.10
N ILE A 232 -12.94 -14.93 15.25
CA ILE A 232 -12.05 -16.07 15.51
C ILE A 232 -12.86 -17.37 15.47
N GLN A 233 -14.00 -17.43 16.16
CA GLN A 233 -14.87 -18.61 16.19
C GLN A 233 -15.32 -19.01 14.79
N ALA A 234 -15.74 -18.07 13.95
CA ALA A 234 -16.15 -18.34 12.58
C ALA A 234 -15.02 -19.00 11.78
N MET A 235 -13.79 -18.52 11.94
CA MET A 235 -12.64 -19.10 11.26
C MET A 235 -12.25 -20.49 11.79
N LEU A 236 -12.28 -20.70 13.09
CA LEU A 236 -11.94 -22.01 13.70
C LEU A 236 -13.01 -23.05 13.43
N THR A 237 -14.28 -22.68 13.39
CA THR A 237 -15.39 -23.59 13.03
C THR A 237 -15.28 -23.96 11.54
N ASN A 238 -14.84 -23.04 10.70
CA ASN A 238 -14.54 -23.28 9.30
C ASN A 238 -13.50 -24.41 9.13
N TYR A 239 -12.47 -24.43 9.98
CA TYR A 239 -11.46 -25.47 10.00
C TYR A 239 -12.03 -26.88 10.32
N ARG A 240 -13.20 -26.96 10.95
CA ARG A 240 -13.91 -28.21 11.25
C ARG A 240 -14.91 -28.63 10.17
N GLY A 241 -14.84 -28.04 8.97
CA GLY A 241 -15.65 -28.44 7.82
C GLY A 241 -16.83 -27.54 7.46
N MET A 242 -17.11 -26.47 8.24
CA MET A 242 -18.11 -25.46 7.89
C MET A 242 -17.42 -24.19 7.38
N LYS A 243 -17.28 -24.06 6.07
CA LYS A 243 -16.59 -22.90 5.46
C LYS A 243 -17.34 -21.59 5.65
N VAL A 244 -16.66 -20.54 6.10
CA VAL A 244 -17.18 -19.17 6.01
C VAL A 244 -17.36 -18.85 4.53
N LYS A 245 -18.61 -18.71 4.10
CA LYS A 245 -18.93 -18.48 2.70
C LYS A 245 -18.18 -17.26 2.18
N GLY A 246 -17.35 -17.44 1.13
CA GLY A 246 -16.62 -16.39 0.45
C GLY A 246 -15.21 -16.12 0.96
N ILE A 247 -14.66 -16.92 1.89
CA ILE A 247 -13.23 -16.90 2.22
C ILE A 247 -12.60 -18.16 1.63
N PRO A 248 -11.64 -18.05 0.69
CA PRO A 248 -10.94 -19.19 0.13
C PRO A 248 -9.98 -19.81 1.18
N GLU A 249 -9.73 -21.09 1.05
CA GLU A 249 -8.86 -21.82 1.98
C GLU A 249 -7.42 -21.26 2.01
N SER A 250 -6.93 -20.80 0.87
CA SER A 250 -5.63 -20.12 0.74
C SER A 250 -5.50 -18.87 1.61
N ALA A 251 -6.61 -18.17 1.90
CA ALA A 251 -6.61 -16.96 2.73
C ALA A 251 -6.79 -17.28 4.23
N ALA A 252 -7.19 -18.50 4.60
CA ALA A 252 -7.56 -18.82 5.98
C ALA A 252 -6.40 -18.57 6.97
N ARG A 253 -5.17 -18.93 6.59
CA ARG A 253 -3.98 -18.76 7.44
C ARG A 253 -3.67 -17.29 7.70
N SER A 254 -3.73 -16.43 6.69
CA SER A 254 -3.45 -15.00 6.83
C SER A 254 -4.55 -14.31 7.65
N VAL A 255 -5.82 -14.67 7.45
CA VAL A 255 -6.95 -14.14 8.23
C VAL A 255 -6.81 -14.52 9.70
N LEU A 256 -6.45 -15.77 10.01
CA LEU A 256 -6.20 -16.20 11.39
C LEU A 256 -5.00 -15.50 12.02
N ALA A 257 -3.95 -15.24 11.25
CA ALA A 257 -2.81 -14.46 11.72
C ALA A 257 -3.20 -13.00 12.08
N THR A 258 -4.03 -12.36 11.26
CA THR A 258 -4.59 -11.03 11.53
C THR A 258 -5.41 -11.01 12.82
N LEU A 259 -6.32 -11.98 13.00
CA LEU A 259 -7.14 -12.10 14.21
C LEU A 259 -6.30 -12.41 15.46
N ALA A 260 -5.22 -13.19 15.30
CA ALA A 260 -4.29 -13.48 16.38
C ALA A 260 -3.50 -12.23 16.81
N ALA A 261 -3.05 -11.42 15.86
CA ALA A 261 -2.41 -10.13 16.16
C ALA A 261 -3.36 -9.21 16.94
N ALA A 262 -4.63 -9.12 16.52
CA ALA A 262 -5.65 -8.38 17.24
C ALA A 262 -5.91 -8.93 18.65
N ALA A 263 -5.92 -10.26 18.82
CA ALA A 263 -6.08 -10.88 20.13
C ALA A 263 -4.88 -10.61 21.06
N ARG A 264 -3.65 -10.52 20.52
CA ARG A 264 -2.45 -10.09 21.28
C ARG A 264 -2.58 -8.63 21.70
N GLN A 265 -2.95 -7.75 20.77
CA GLN A 265 -3.19 -6.34 21.05
C GLN A 265 -4.24 -6.13 22.16
N ALA A 266 -5.27 -6.96 22.19
CA ALA A 266 -6.32 -6.96 23.23
C ALA A 266 -5.90 -7.65 24.55
N GLY A 267 -4.66 -8.14 24.67
CA GLY A 267 -4.18 -8.88 25.85
C GLY A 267 -4.83 -10.25 26.06
N LYS A 268 -5.51 -10.80 25.04
CA LYS A 268 -6.22 -12.09 25.12
C LYS A 268 -5.38 -13.27 24.66
N LEU A 269 -4.30 -12.99 23.93
CA LEU A 269 -3.33 -13.97 23.44
C LEU A 269 -1.92 -13.43 23.70
N PRO A 270 -1.43 -13.45 24.96
CA PRO A 270 -0.12 -12.90 25.29
C PRO A 270 1.01 -13.72 24.63
N THR A 271 2.14 -13.08 24.35
CA THR A 271 3.32 -13.75 23.79
C THR A 271 3.96 -14.68 24.83
N ASN A 272 3.98 -14.23 26.10
CA ASN A 272 4.49 -15.00 27.24
C ASN A 272 3.34 -15.16 28.25
N GLY A 273 2.83 -16.38 28.40
CA GLY A 273 1.75 -16.69 29.34
C GLY A 273 0.63 -17.52 28.72
N ASN A 274 -0.35 -17.85 29.51
CA ASN A 274 -1.51 -18.61 29.04
C ASN A 274 -2.51 -17.70 28.32
N PRO A 275 -3.06 -18.14 27.18
CA PRO A 275 -4.14 -17.41 26.50
C PRO A 275 -5.37 -17.33 27.40
N ALA A 276 -6.21 -16.31 27.18
CA ALA A 276 -7.53 -16.26 27.80
C ALA A 276 -8.32 -17.54 27.44
N PRO A 277 -9.17 -18.03 28.36
CA PRO A 277 -9.91 -19.28 28.16
C PRO A 277 -10.89 -19.21 26.97
N GLY A 278 -11.34 -20.37 26.51
CA GLY A 278 -12.28 -20.48 25.40
C GLY A 278 -11.62 -20.31 24.04
N ILE A 279 -12.26 -19.49 23.17
CA ILE A 279 -11.87 -19.36 21.75
C ILE A 279 -10.42 -18.91 21.54
N TYR A 280 -9.84 -18.17 22.48
CA TYR A 280 -8.44 -17.73 22.39
C TYR A 280 -7.46 -18.86 22.67
N ALA A 281 -7.81 -19.80 23.54
CA ALA A 281 -7.03 -21.02 23.77
C ALA A 281 -7.08 -21.93 22.53
N ASP A 282 -8.22 -22.01 21.86
CA ASP A 282 -8.35 -22.74 20.59
C ASP A 282 -7.51 -22.10 19.48
N LEU A 283 -7.52 -20.78 19.39
CA LEU A 283 -6.67 -20.02 18.45
C LEU A 283 -5.18 -20.24 18.73
N ALA A 284 -4.77 -20.19 20.00
CA ALA A 284 -3.38 -20.47 20.39
C ALA A 284 -2.94 -21.87 19.97
N ARG A 285 -3.79 -22.89 20.19
CA ARG A 285 -3.54 -24.28 19.79
C ARG A 285 -3.41 -24.41 18.28
N TYR A 286 -4.25 -23.72 17.50
CA TYR A 286 -4.19 -23.71 16.05
C TYR A 286 -2.88 -23.10 15.51
N LEU A 287 -2.36 -22.08 16.18
CA LEU A 287 -1.14 -21.37 15.77
C LEU A 287 0.15 -22.09 16.16
N GLN A 288 0.08 -23.12 17.00
CA GLN A 288 1.25 -23.93 17.32
C GLN A 288 1.69 -24.71 16.06
N PRO A 289 2.99 -24.71 15.72
CA PRO A 289 3.47 -25.53 14.64
C PRO A 289 3.16 -26.99 14.99
N HIS A 290 2.47 -27.69 14.09
CA HIS A 290 2.31 -29.13 14.22
C HIS A 290 3.70 -29.73 14.14
N SER A 291 4.21 -30.27 15.25
CA SER A 291 5.38 -31.15 15.20
C SER A 291 5.00 -32.32 14.30
N PRO A 292 5.74 -32.60 13.22
CA PRO A 292 5.50 -33.79 12.45
C PRO A 292 5.81 -35.01 13.34
N HIS A 293 4.82 -35.86 13.50
CA HIS A 293 5.02 -37.24 14.03
C HIS A 293 5.63 -38.08 12.97
#